data_762ee61e5e70f4426e22969a94f0b196
#
_entry.id   762ee61e5e70f4426e22969a94f0b196
#
_cell.length_a   1.000
_cell.length_b   1.000
_cell.length_c   1.000
_cell.angle_alpha   90.00
_cell.angle_beta   90.00
_cell.angle_gamma   90.00
#
_symmetry.space_group_name_H-M   'P 1'
#
loop_
_entity.id
_entity.type
_entity.pdbx_description
1 polymer ?
#
loop_
_entity_poly.entity_id
_entity_poly.type
_entity_poly.pdbx_seq_one_letter_code
_entity_poly.pdbx_strand_id
1 'polypeptide(L)'
;MPVLSKTRGYLFLMAPRTGCTAIGEDVLIPRLDGEYFPSSDVHDSRGKLVVRHKHASLDELLRHGLLDEADAASLFKFTTVRNPFDSLVTLYETMRGRYKNLVDDPSSFVRKRSAMIRMIRVAEQAPFEQWLEHKFHYSGARGGVRRALRIYPPPRHMYEAYTDGVDHVMRYERLQEDFNEVLRRLGVSEPIEIPRRNVTEGKEDYRAYYTPRARRLVERTFAPDLERFDYSF
;
A
#
# COMPACT_ATOMS: atom_id res chain seq x y z
N MET A 1 -0.48 -9.86 1.29
CA MET A 1 -0.03 -11.11 0.65
C MET A 1 -0.64 -11.15 -0.71
N PRO A 2 0.12 -11.26 -1.80
CA PRO A 2 -0.49 -11.53 -3.10
C PRO A 2 -1.40 -12.76 -3.03
N VAL A 3 -2.44 -12.76 -3.84
CA VAL A 3 -3.38 -13.87 -3.92
C VAL A 3 -3.33 -14.42 -5.35
N LEU A 4 -2.99 -15.69 -5.47
CA LEU A 4 -2.90 -16.43 -6.72
C LEU A 4 -4.05 -17.41 -6.81
N SER A 5 -4.67 -17.51 -7.98
CA SER A 5 -5.53 -18.63 -8.35
C SER A 5 -5.07 -19.20 -9.69
N LYS A 6 -4.47 -20.38 -9.68
CA LYS A 6 -4.09 -21.07 -10.91
C LYS A 6 -5.33 -21.59 -11.68
N THR A 7 -6.37 -21.99 -10.97
CA THR A 7 -7.61 -22.50 -11.57
C THR A 7 -8.39 -21.43 -12.32
N ARG A 8 -8.39 -20.20 -11.80
CA ARG A 8 -9.06 -19.04 -12.44
C ARG A 8 -8.10 -18.12 -13.19
N GLY A 9 -6.81 -18.45 -13.23
CA GLY A 9 -5.82 -17.73 -13.99
C GLY A 9 -5.59 -16.28 -13.56
N TYR A 10 -5.51 -15.98 -12.25
CA TYR A 10 -5.25 -14.61 -11.79
C TYR A 10 -4.19 -14.51 -10.69
N LEU A 11 -3.57 -13.32 -10.64
CA LEU A 11 -2.68 -12.87 -9.56
C LEU A 11 -3.10 -11.48 -9.08
N PHE A 12 -3.50 -11.37 -7.82
CA PHE A 12 -3.80 -10.10 -7.17
C PHE A 12 -2.62 -9.62 -6.33
N LEU A 13 -2.00 -8.51 -6.72
CA LEU A 13 -0.91 -7.87 -5.96
C LEU A 13 -1.50 -6.93 -4.92
N MET A 14 -1.29 -7.25 -3.66
CA MET A 14 -1.90 -6.53 -2.53
C MET A 14 -1.08 -5.30 -2.13
N ALA A 15 -1.34 -4.15 -2.75
CA ALA A 15 -0.72 -2.89 -2.36
C ALA A 15 -1.22 -2.43 -0.97
N PRO A 16 -0.33 -1.87 -0.11
CA PRO A 16 -0.71 -1.48 1.24
C PRO A 16 -1.77 -0.37 1.29
N ARG A 17 -2.76 -0.45 2.19
CA ARG A 17 -3.79 0.57 2.49
C ARG A 17 -4.77 0.90 1.38
N THR A 18 -4.95 0.01 0.46
CA THR A 18 -5.81 0.16 -0.71
C THR A 18 -7.08 -0.72 -0.66
N GLY A 19 -7.47 -1.20 0.52
CA GLY A 19 -8.57 -2.14 0.65
C GLY A 19 -8.20 -3.58 0.30
N CYS A 20 -6.94 -3.83 -0.03
CA CYS A 20 -6.45 -5.11 -0.52
C CYS A 20 -6.75 -6.31 0.40
N THR A 21 -6.81 -6.11 1.71
CA THR A 21 -7.14 -7.17 2.67
C THR A 21 -8.59 -7.65 2.51
N ALA A 22 -9.53 -6.72 2.37
CA ALA A 22 -10.94 -7.07 2.17
C ALA A 22 -11.16 -7.82 0.85
N ILE A 23 -10.46 -7.42 -0.22
CA ILE A 23 -10.53 -8.15 -1.49
C ILE A 23 -9.85 -9.52 -1.37
N GLY A 24 -8.60 -9.56 -0.92
CA GLY A 24 -7.80 -10.80 -0.91
C GLY A 24 -8.32 -11.82 0.07
N GLU A 25 -8.46 -11.43 1.35
CA GLU A 25 -8.77 -12.36 2.43
C GLU A 25 -10.26 -12.67 2.56
N ASP A 26 -11.14 -11.72 2.27
CA ASP A 26 -12.57 -11.89 2.50
C ASP A 26 -13.35 -12.26 1.23
N VAL A 27 -12.75 -12.06 0.03
CA VAL A 27 -13.41 -12.39 -1.24
C VAL A 27 -12.63 -13.40 -2.08
N LEU A 28 -11.41 -13.07 -2.51
CA LEU A 28 -10.67 -13.89 -3.47
C LEU A 28 -10.34 -15.27 -2.92
N ILE A 29 -9.85 -15.36 -1.68
CA ILE A 29 -9.51 -16.65 -1.07
C ILE A 29 -10.75 -17.52 -0.82
N PRO A 30 -11.80 -17.06 -0.11
CA PRO A 30 -12.92 -17.93 0.24
C PRO A 30 -13.91 -18.18 -0.88
N ARG A 31 -13.92 -17.39 -1.96
CA ARG A 31 -14.97 -17.41 -2.97
C ARG A 31 -14.48 -17.61 -4.41
N LEU A 32 -13.19 -17.36 -4.67
CA LEU A 32 -12.63 -17.38 -6.02
C LEU A 32 -11.34 -18.21 -6.14
N ASP A 33 -11.25 -19.28 -5.36
CA ASP A 33 -10.15 -20.27 -5.39
C ASP A 33 -8.75 -19.65 -5.23
N GLY A 34 -8.67 -18.51 -4.51
CA GLY A 34 -7.41 -17.82 -4.26
C GLY A 34 -6.64 -18.45 -3.11
N GLU A 35 -5.33 -18.38 -3.20
CA GLU A 35 -4.42 -18.76 -2.11
C GLU A 35 -3.34 -17.70 -1.91
N TYR A 36 -2.77 -17.62 -0.71
CA TYR A 36 -1.66 -16.72 -0.48
C TYR A 36 -0.41 -17.15 -1.24
N PHE A 37 0.24 -16.20 -1.92
CA PHE A 37 1.42 -16.48 -2.72
C PHE A 37 2.49 -15.38 -2.57
N PRO A 38 3.71 -15.73 -2.07
CA PRO A 38 4.03 -17.01 -1.42
C PRO A 38 3.27 -17.18 -0.10
N SER A 39 3.10 -18.39 0.37
CA SER A 39 2.36 -18.69 1.61
C SER A 39 3.09 -18.23 2.89
N SER A 40 4.40 -17.99 2.82
CA SER A 40 5.22 -17.51 3.91
C SER A 40 6.37 -16.63 3.42
N ASP A 41 7.06 -15.98 4.34
CA ASP A 41 8.28 -15.22 4.04
C ASP A 41 9.36 -16.12 3.43
N VAL A 42 9.99 -15.68 2.35
CA VAL A 42 11.03 -16.44 1.64
C VAL A 42 12.41 -15.95 2.06
N HIS A 43 13.28 -16.90 2.40
CA HIS A 43 14.63 -16.62 2.82
C HIS A 43 15.63 -17.26 1.83
N ASP A 44 16.77 -16.63 1.63
CA ASP A 44 17.86 -17.19 0.83
C ASP A 44 18.61 -18.32 1.61
N SER A 45 19.60 -18.94 0.96
CA SER A 45 20.40 -20.00 1.55
C SER A 45 21.19 -19.60 2.80
N ARG A 46 21.31 -18.30 3.08
CA ARG A 46 21.97 -17.73 4.27
C ARG A 46 20.96 -17.33 5.36
N GLY A 47 19.67 -17.64 5.18
CA GLY A 47 18.59 -17.28 6.10
C GLY A 47 18.21 -15.80 6.07
N LYS A 48 18.65 -15.02 5.07
CA LYS A 48 18.26 -13.64 4.90
C LYS A 48 16.89 -13.57 4.21
N LEU A 49 15.97 -12.79 4.76
CA LEU A 49 14.68 -12.51 4.14
C LEU A 49 14.87 -11.83 2.78
N VAL A 50 14.36 -12.45 1.71
CA VAL A 50 14.45 -11.96 0.33
C VAL A 50 13.10 -11.57 -0.24
N VAL A 51 12.02 -12.28 0.09
CA VAL A 51 10.66 -11.89 -0.28
C VAL A 51 9.76 -11.95 0.95
N ARG A 52 9.10 -10.86 1.23
CA ARG A 52 8.03 -10.85 2.25
C ARG A 52 6.76 -11.36 1.62
N HIS A 53 6.16 -12.39 2.22
CA HIS A 53 4.87 -12.89 1.76
C HIS A 53 3.80 -11.77 1.74
N LYS A 54 3.84 -10.86 2.72
CA LYS A 54 2.94 -9.71 2.76
C LYS A 54 3.47 -8.58 1.87
N HIS A 55 2.70 -8.22 0.87
CA HIS A 55 3.02 -7.15 -0.09
C HIS A 55 4.22 -7.44 -0.99
N ALA A 56 4.43 -8.69 -1.42
CA ALA A 56 5.37 -8.99 -2.48
C ALA A 56 4.93 -8.34 -3.80
N SER A 57 5.87 -7.81 -4.56
CA SER A 57 5.65 -7.29 -5.91
C SER A 57 5.82 -8.38 -6.97
N LEU A 58 5.34 -8.13 -8.20
CA LEU A 58 5.54 -9.05 -9.31
C LEU A 58 7.04 -9.26 -9.60
N ASP A 59 7.82 -8.18 -9.61
CA ASP A 59 9.26 -8.22 -9.80
C ASP A 59 9.98 -9.06 -8.72
N GLU A 60 9.57 -8.96 -7.45
CA GLU A 60 10.13 -9.83 -6.40
C GLU A 60 9.80 -11.30 -6.62
N LEU A 61 8.56 -11.61 -7.04
CA LEU A 61 8.16 -13.00 -7.34
C LEU A 61 8.95 -13.60 -8.50
N LEU A 62 9.14 -12.85 -9.58
CA LEU A 62 9.91 -13.26 -10.77
C LEU A 62 11.41 -13.37 -10.43
N ARG A 63 12.02 -12.34 -9.88
CA ARG A 63 13.45 -12.28 -9.58
C ARG A 63 13.91 -13.39 -8.64
N HIS A 64 13.08 -13.83 -7.73
CA HIS A 64 13.40 -14.92 -6.80
C HIS A 64 12.88 -16.30 -7.26
N GLY A 65 12.42 -16.41 -8.50
CA GLY A 65 12.02 -17.68 -9.10
C GLY A 65 10.79 -18.34 -8.44
N LEU A 66 9.94 -17.54 -7.76
CA LEU A 66 8.69 -18.02 -7.17
C LEU A 66 7.59 -18.16 -8.22
N LEU A 67 7.65 -17.32 -9.24
CA LEU A 67 6.81 -17.34 -10.43
C LEU A 67 7.73 -17.21 -11.64
N ASP A 68 7.54 -18.02 -12.66
CA ASP A 68 8.26 -17.83 -13.91
C ASP A 68 7.53 -16.87 -14.87
N GLU A 69 8.25 -16.40 -15.91
CA GLU A 69 7.70 -15.40 -16.84
C GLU A 69 6.53 -15.96 -17.68
N ALA A 70 6.58 -17.25 -18.02
CA ALA A 70 5.53 -17.88 -18.81
C ALA A 70 4.23 -18.03 -18.00
N ASP A 71 4.37 -18.49 -16.75
CA ASP A 71 3.24 -18.55 -15.80
C ASP A 71 2.68 -17.13 -15.57
N ALA A 72 3.55 -16.15 -15.30
CA ALA A 72 3.15 -14.76 -15.10
C ALA A 72 2.41 -14.17 -16.31
N ALA A 73 2.86 -14.49 -17.53
CA ALA A 73 2.22 -14.02 -18.77
C ALA A 73 0.81 -14.63 -18.96
N SER A 74 0.58 -15.83 -18.46
CA SER A 74 -0.73 -16.52 -18.56
C SER A 74 -1.77 -16.00 -17.56
N LEU A 75 -1.35 -15.32 -16.49
CA LEU A 75 -2.22 -14.84 -15.44
C LEU A 75 -2.77 -13.44 -15.72
N PHE A 76 -4.04 -13.23 -15.39
CA PHE A 76 -4.60 -11.89 -15.29
C PHE A 76 -4.12 -11.23 -13.98
N LYS A 77 -3.23 -10.24 -14.09
CA LYS A 77 -2.59 -9.57 -12.97
C LYS A 77 -3.31 -8.26 -12.68
N PHE A 78 -3.68 -8.04 -11.42
CA PHE A 78 -4.34 -6.81 -11.01
C PHE A 78 -3.94 -6.36 -9.61
N THR A 79 -4.14 -5.09 -9.34
CA THR A 79 -3.82 -4.45 -8.07
C THR A 79 -4.79 -3.32 -7.76
N THR A 80 -4.60 -2.68 -6.61
CA THR A 80 -5.37 -1.51 -6.20
C THR A 80 -4.42 -0.36 -5.86
N VAL A 81 -4.76 0.85 -6.28
CA VAL A 81 -4.12 2.10 -5.86
C VAL A 81 -5.10 2.97 -5.07
N ARG A 82 -4.59 3.98 -4.38
CA ARG A 82 -5.38 4.94 -3.62
C ARG A 82 -4.75 6.32 -3.73
N ASN A 83 -5.57 7.36 -3.67
CA ASN A 83 -5.09 8.73 -3.66
C ASN A 83 -3.96 8.90 -2.62
N PRO A 84 -2.74 9.32 -3.03
CA PRO A 84 -1.59 9.49 -2.14
C PRO A 84 -1.88 10.38 -0.94
N PHE A 85 -2.68 11.42 -1.09
CA PHE A 85 -3.08 12.31 0.00
C PHE A 85 -3.86 11.53 1.07
N ASP A 86 -4.86 10.79 0.66
CA ASP A 86 -5.69 10.00 1.56
C ASP A 86 -4.93 8.80 2.17
N SER A 87 -4.06 8.17 1.39
CA SER A 87 -3.20 7.07 1.85
C SER A 87 -2.25 7.51 2.98
N LEU A 88 -1.69 8.72 2.90
CA LEU A 88 -0.80 9.27 3.93
C LEU A 88 -1.54 9.61 5.22
N VAL A 89 -2.73 10.20 5.13
CA VAL A 89 -3.57 10.46 6.31
C VAL A 89 -3.98 9.15 6.97
N THR A 90 -4.40 8.16 6.18
CA THR A 90 -4.72 6.82 6.69
C THR A 90 -3.52 6.19 7.41
N LEU A 91 -2.30 6.36 6.89
CA LEU A 91 -1.09 5.87 7.56
C LEU A 91 -0.85 6.58 8.89
N TYR A 92 -0.98 7.91 8.91
CA TYR A 92 -0.80 8.73 10.10
C TYR A 92 -1.78 8.31 11.21
N GLU A 93 -3.07 8.22 10.90
CA GLU A 93 -4.10 7.82 11.86
C GLU A 93 -3.94 6.35 12.31
N THR A 94 -3.54 5.46 11.42
CA THR A 94 -3.22 4.08 11.80
C THR A 94 -2.05 4.02 12.79
N MET A 95 -1.04 4.89 12.64
CA MET A 95 0.08 4.97 13.58
C MET A 95 -0.35 5.51 14.94
N ARG A 96 -1.20 6.54 14.97
CA ARG A 96 -1.73 7.14 16.21
C ARG A 96 -2.68 6.23 16.96
N GLY A 97 -3.46 5.45 16.24
CA GLY A 97 -4.44 4.52 16.80
C GLY A 97 -3.87 3.11 16.94
N ARG A 98 -4.16 2.27 15.96
CA ARG A 98 -3.89 0.82 16.03
C ARG A 98 -2.42 0.45 16.29
N TYR A 99 -1.46 1.10 15.62
CA TYR A 99 -0.05 0.72 15.74
C TYR A 99 0.60 1.19 17.03
N LYS A 100 0.13 2.27 17.62
CA LYS A 100 0.52 2.70 18.96
C LYS A 100 0.41 1.57 19.97
N ASN A 101 -0.73 0.89 19.98
CA ASN A 101 -1.01 -0.19 20.92
C ASN A 101 -0.16 -1.45 20.69
N LEU A 102 0.55 -1.53 19.55
CA LEU A 102 1.43 -2.64 19.20
C LEU A 102 2.91 -2.38 19.54
N VAL A 103 3.26 -1.19 20.01
CA VAL A 103 4.66 -0.83 20.30
C VAL A 103 5.23 -1.68 21.43
N ASP A 104 4.43 -1.94 22.45
CA ASP A 104 4.84 -2.67 23.65
C ASP A 104 4.53 -4.17 23.58
N ASP A 105 3.85 -4.64 22.55
CA ASP A 105 3.56 -6.05 22.33
C ASP A 105 4.81 -6.78 21.78
N PRO A 106 5.41 -7.73 22.55
CA PRO A 106 6.61 -8.46 22.13
C PRO A 106 6.43 -9.28 20.85
N SER A 107 5.22 -9.75 20.58
CA SER A 107 4.87 -10.55 19.40
C SER A 107 4.67 -9.68 18.14
N SER A 108 4.48 -8.39 18.32
CA SER A 108 4.13 -7.47 17.24
C SER A 108 5.25 -7.27 16.22
N PHE A 109 4.87 -7.23 14.97
CA PHE A 109 5.75 -6.83 13.87
C PHE A 109 6.28 -5.38 14.01
N VAL A 110 5.57 -4.52 14.74
CA VAL A 110 5.95 -3.13 15.01
C VAL A 110 7.22 -3.09 15.86
N ARG A 111 7.29 -3.91 16.92
CA ARG A 111 8.41 -3.93 17.85
C ARG A 111 9.73 -4.27 17.18
N LYS A 112 9.71 -5.06 16.12
CA LYS A 112 10.90 -5.45 15.33
C LYS A 112 11.42 -4.35 14.41
N ARG A 113 10.76 -3.17 14.37
CA ARG A 113 11.04 -2.11 13.40
C ARG A 113 11.28 -0.76 14.08
N SER A 114 12.50 -0.48 14.51
CA SER A 114 12.87 0.75 15.23
C SER A 114 12.48 2.04 14.49
N ALA A 115 12.60 2.06 13.17
CA ALA A 115 12.16 3.21 12.36
C ALA A 115 10.65 3.44 12.41
N MET A 116 9.87 2.35 12.45
CA MET A 116 8.41 2.42 12.58
C MET A 116 8.00 2.93 13.96
N ILE A 117 8.64 2.45 15.03
CA ILE A 117 8.40 2.94 16.39
C ILE A 117 8.66 4.45 16.47
N ARG A 118 9.77 4.93 15.89
CA ARG A 118 10.03 6.39 15.85
C ARG A 118 8.92 7.15 15.13
N MET A 119 8.45 6.65 13.99
CA MET A 119 7.37 7.29 13.24
C MET A 119 6.03 7.28 13.98
N ILE A 120 5.73 6.21 14.74
CA ILE A 120 4.56 6.12 15.61
C ILE A 120 4.64 7.19 16.70
N ARG A 121 5.76 7.30 17.41
CA ARG A 121 5.96 8.32 18.46
C ARG A 121 5.81 9.74 17.92
N VAL A 122 6.32 10.01 16.74
CA VAL A 122 6.11 11.32 16.08
C VAL A 122 4.63 11.54 15.76
N ALA A 123 3.94 10.52 15.25
CA ALA A 123 2.52 10.62 14.94
C ALA A 123 1.65 10.88 16.20
N GLU A 124 2.05 10.35 17.35
CA GLU A 124 1.37 10.59 18.62
C GLU A 124 1.51 12.03 19.13
N GLN A 125 2.69 12.62 18.95
CA GLN A 125 3.09 13.87 19.60
C GLN A 125 2.97 15.10 18.69
N ALA A 126 2.88 14.90 17.38
CA ALA A 126 2.95 15.97 16.40
C ALA A 126 1.75 15.98 15.46
N PRO A 127 1.29 17.15 15.01
CA PRO A 127 0.29 17.26 13.96
C PRO A 127 0.78 16.65 12.64
N PHE A 128 -0.17 16.34 11.75
CA PHE A 128 0.09 15.65 10.49
C PHE A 128 1.21 16.27 9.64
N GLU A 129 1.25 17.61 9.51
CA GLU A 129 2.31 18.29 8.75
C GLU A 129 3.71 17.99 9.29
N GLN A 130 3.90 18.04 10.61
CA GLN A 130 5.20 17.78 11.23
C GLN A 130 5.59 16.31 11.09
N TRP A 131 4.63 15.38 11.24
CA TRP A 131 4.84 13.96 10.98
C TRP A 131 5.24 13.73 9.51
N LEU A 132 4.57 14.38 8.57
CA LEU A 132 4.86 14.30 7.14
C LEU A 132 6.28 14.80 6.83
N GLU A 133 6.67 15.93 7.41
CA GLU A 133 8.03 16.47 7.30
C GLU A 133 9.07 15.50 7.85
N HIS A 134 8.77 14.86 8.99
CA HIS A 134 9.67 13.86 9.55
C HIS A 134 9.79 12.65 8.62
N LYS A 135 8.68 12.17 8.08
CA LYS A 135 8.62 11.05 7.12
C LYS A 135 9.46 11.32 5.87
N PHE A 136 9.51 12.54 5.38
CA PHE A 136 10.26 12.92 4.17
C PHE A 136 11.62 13.55 4.46
N HIS A 137 12.11 13.43 5.71
CA HIS A 137 13.39 14.00 6.13
C HIS A 137 13.48 15.54 5.97
N TYR A 138 12.36 16.22 6.22
CA TYR A 138 12.21 17.67 6.20
C TYR A 138 12.23 18.29 7.60
N SER A 139 12.39 17.48 8.64
CA SER A 139 12.47 17.91 10.04
C SER A 139 13.90 18.26 10.47
N GLY A 140 14.01 18.97 11.60
CA GLY A 140 15.29 19.39 12.19
C GLY A 140 16.05 20.47 11.38
N ALA A 141 17.31 20.74 11.74
CA ALA A 141 18.12 21.79 11.13
C ALA A 141 18.31 21.60 9.61
N ARG A 142 18.64 20.39 9.18
CA ARG A 142 18.77 20.06 7.74
C ARG A 142 17.46 20.24 6.98
N GLY A 143 16.35 19.86 7.59
CA GLY A 143 15.02 20.10 7.04
C GLY A 143 14.71 21.59 6.96
N GLY A 144 15.13 22.39 7.94
CA GLY A 144 15.02 23.85 7.94
C GLY A 144 15.72 24.48 6.73
N VAL A 145 16.96 24.10 6.47
CA VAL A 145 17.73 24.56 5.30
C VAL A 145 17.03 24.16 3.98
N ARG A 146 16.62 22.91 3.84
CA ARG A 146 15.88 22.46 2.64
C ARG A 146 14.61 23.27 2.42
N ARG A 147 13.88 23.58 3.50
CA ARG A 147 12.67 24.41 3.43
C ARG A 147 12.95 25.83 2.95
N ALA A 148 13.97 26.48 3.55
CA ALA A 148 14.38 27.82 3.17
C ALA A 148 14.79 27.89 1.70
N LEU A 149 15.50 26.89 1.21
CA LEU A 149 15.97 26.80 -0.18
C LEU A 149 14.92 26.19 -1.13
N ARG A 150 13.72 25.84 -0.65
CA ARG A 150 12.66 25.17 -1.43
C ARG A 150 13.11 23.87 -2.12
N ILE A 151 14.04 23.15 -1.50
CA ILE A 151 14.52 21.85 -1.98
C ILE A 151 13.54 20.78 -1.53
N TYR A 152 12.76 20.24 -2.44
CA TYR A 152 11.82 19.15 -2.18
C TYR A 152 12.51 17.78 -2.28
N PRO A 153 11.93 16.70 -1.66
CA PRO A 153 12.35 15.34 -1.94
C PRO A 153 12.28 15.06 -3.45
N PRO A 154 13.15 14.19 -3.98
CA PRO A 154 12.98 13.76 -5.36
C PRO A 154 11.61 13.10 -5.54
N PRO A 155 10.98 13.25 -6.72
CA PRO A 155 9.75 12.52 -7.05
C PRO A 155 9.95 11.02 -6.86
N ARG A 156 8.92 10.35 -6.37
CA ARG A 156 8.90 8.91 -6.14
C ARG A 156 7.50 8.36 -6.40
N HIS A 157 7.43 7.09 -6.67
CA HIS A 157 6.18 6.37 -6.79
C HIS A 157 5.78 5.75 -5.44
N MET A 158 4.48 5.75 -5.15
CA MET A 158 3.92 5.06 -4.00
C MET A 158 3.56 3.60 -4.34
N TYR A 159 3.16 3.35 -5.58
CA TYR A 159 2.56 2.10 -6.02
C TYR A 159 3.30 1.41 -7.17
N GLU A 160 4.39 1.97 -7.72
CA GLU A 160 5.13 1.41 -8.86
C GLU A 160 5.41 -0.10 -8.71
N ALA A 161 5.94 -0.50 -7.55
CA ALA A 161 6.25 -1.91 -7.28
C ALA A 161 5.03 -2.86 -7.42
N TYR A 162 3.80 -2.33 -7.34
CA TYR A 162 2.57 -3.12 -7.45
C TYR A 162 1.85 -2.93 -8.78
N THR A 163 2.20 -1.92 -9.53
CA THR A 163 1.52 -1.54 -10.79
C THR A 163 2.32 -1.85 -12.03
N ASP A 164 3.61 -2.18 -11.88
CA ASP A 164 4.44 -2.58 -13.00
C ASP A 164 4.15 -4.03 -13.40
N GLY A 165 3.89 -4.22 -14.69
CA GLY A 165 3.58 -5.52 -15.28
C GLY A 165 2.19 -6.07 -14.93
N VAL A 166 1.26 -5.24 -14.40
CA VAL A 166 -0.13 -5.66 -14.17
C VAL A 166 -1.04 -5.26 -15.32
N ASP A 167 -2.10 -6.04 -15.52
CA ASP A 167 -3.05 -5.87 -16.61
C ASP A 167 -4.20 -4.94 -16.24
N HIS A 168 -4.46 -4.75 -14.93
CA HIS A 168 -5.55 -3.90 -14.45
C HIS A 168 -5.24 -3.27 -13.10
N VAL A 169 -5.55 -1.97 -12.96
CA VAL A 169 -5.37 -1.20 -11.73
C VAL A 169 -6.71 -0.65 -11.27
N MET A 170 -7.17 -1.11 -10.12
CA MET A 170 -8.38 -0.62 -9.46
C MET A 170 -8.07 0.61 -8.62
N ARG A 171 -9.03 1.52 -8.48
CA ARG A 171 -8.95 2.68 -7.58
C ARG A 171 -9.73 2.42 -6.30
N TYR A 172 -9.12 2.65 -5.15
CA TYR A 172 -9.78 2.52 -3.85
C TYR A 172 -11.06 3.36 -3.74
N GLU A 173 -11.06 4.51 -4.36
CA GLU A 173 -12.18 5.47 -4.35
C GLU A 173 -13.43 4.96 -5.10
N ARG A 174 -13.23 3.98 -6.01
CA ARG A 174 -14.30 3.30 -6.77
C ARG A 174 -14.17 1.78 -6.66
N LEU A 175 -13.70 1.32 -5.50
CA LEU A 175 -13.21 -0.05 -5.33
C LEU A 175 -14.24 -1.12 -5.74
N GLN A 176 -15.51 -0.94 -5.38
CA GLN A 176 -16.57 -1.89 -5.72
C GLN A 176 -16.85 -1.93 -7.23
N GLU A 177 -16.88 -0.76 -7.87
CA GLU A 177 -17.14 -0.65 -9.32
C GLU A 177 -16.00 -1.29 -10.11
N ASP A 178 -14.76 -0.93 -9.79
CA ASP A 178 -13.57 -1.47 -10.44
C ASP A 178 -13.42 -2.98 -10.17
N PHE A 179 -13.78 -3.45 -8.97
CA PHE A 179 -13.75 -4.86 -8.66
C PHE A 179 -14.83 -5.66 -9.41
N ASN A 180 -16.00 -5.08 -9.65
CA ASN A 180 -17.02 -5.71 -10.49
C ASN A 180 -16.53 -5.91 -11.94
N GLU A 181 -15.64 -5.02 -12.44
CA GLU A 181 -14.98 -5.23 -13.71
C GLU A 181 -14.01 -6.41 -13.69
N VAL A 182 -13.20 -6.52 -12.61
CA VAL A 182 -12.33 -7.69 -12.39
C VAL A 182 -13.17 -8.97 -12.36
N LEU A 183 -14.27 -9.00 -11.62
CA LEU A 183 -15.16 -10.19 -11.55
C LEU A 183 -15.65 -10.62 -12.94
N ARG A 184 -16.08 -9.66 -13.77
CA ARG A 184 -16.51 -9.95 -15.16
C ARG A 184 -15.38 -10.56 -15.99
N ARG A 185 -14.13 -10.05 -15.85
CA ARG A 185 -12.97 -10.63 -16.54
C ARG A 185 -12.63 -12.04 -16.07
N LEU A 186 -12.90 -12.35 -14.81
CA LEU A 186 -12.75 -13.70 -14.23
C LEU A 186 -13.93 -14.63 -14.52
N GLY A 187 -14.90 -14.21 -15.33
CA GLY A 187 -16.08 -15.00 -15.68
C GLY A 187 -17.12 -15.13 -14.56
N VAL A 188 -17.07 -14.23 -13.56
CA VAL A 188 -18.04 -14.18 -12.47
C VAL A 188 -19.15 -13.20 -12.84
N SER A 189 -20.36 -13.72 -13.06
CA SER A 189 -21.51 -12.93 -13.50
C SER A 189 -22.19 -12.14 -12.38
N GLU A 190 -22.16 -12.69 -11.16
CA GLU A 190 -22.79 -12.05 -10.00
C GLU A 190 -21.81 -11.14 -9.28
N PRO A 191 -22.23 -9.91 -8.93
CA PRO A 191 -21.39 -9.02 -8.14
C PRO A 191 -21.15 -9.60 -6.74
N ILE A 192 -19.91 -9.48 -6.26
CA ILE A 192 -19.54 -9.85 -4.90
C ILE A 192 -19.22 -8.56 -4.15
N GLU A 193 -19.95 -8.29 -3.09
CA GLU A 193 -19.67 -7.10 -2.26
C GLU A 193 -18.36 -7.25 -1.50
N ILE A 194 -17.56 -6.20 -1.53
CA ILE A 194 -16.34 -6.10 -0.75
C ILE A 194 -16.71 -5.68 0.68
N PRO A 195 -16.41 -6.50 1.70
CA PRO A 195 -16.75 -6.14 3.08
C PRO A 195 -15.91 -4.95 3.56
N ARG A 196 -16.49 -4.11 4.43
CA ARG A 196 -15.77 -3.04 5.08
C ARG A 196 -14.85 -3.61 6.15
N ARG A 197 -13.54 -3.51 5.95
CA ARG A 197 -12.52 -4.03 6.86
C ARG A 197 -11.43 -3.00 7.12
N ASN A 198 -10.87 -3.01 8.32
CA ASN A 198 -9.77 -2.11 8.73
C ASN A 198 -10.09 -0.61 8.52
N VAL A 199 -11.33 -0.22 8.76
CA VAL A 199 -11.72 1.19 8.74
C VAL A 199 -10.90 1.93 9.79
N THR A 200 -10.34 3.07 9.41
CA THR A 200 -9.60 3.93 10.34
C THR A 200 -10.61 4.78 11.11
N GLU A 201 -10.87 4.38 12.37
CA GLU A 201 -11.80 5.09 13.23
C GLU A 201 -11.35 6.54 13.47
N GLY A 202 -12.31 7.47 13.54
CA GLY A 202 -12.05 8.88 13.82
C GLY A 202 -11.32 9.64 12.70
N LYS A 203 -11.08 9.02 11.54
CA LYS A 203 -10.51 9.72 10.41
C LYS A 203 -11.55 10.61 9.73
N GLU A 204 -11.28 11.89 9.68
CA GLU A 204 -12.04 12.88 8.92
C GLU A 204 -11.69 12.84 7.40
N ASP A 205 -12.31 13.70 6.62
CA ASP A 205 -11.88 13.93 5.23
C ASP A 205 -10.38 14.29 5.23
N TYR A 206 -9.60 13.62 4.38
CA TYR A 206 -8.16 13.80 4.37
C TYR A 206 -7.73 15.26 4.12
N ARG A 207 -8.57 16.04 3.44
CA ARG A 207 -8.30 17.46 3.15
C ARG A 207 -8.14 18.30 4.41
N ALA A 208 -8.87 17.95 5.48
CA ALA A 208 -8.82 18.66 6.76
C ALA A 208 -7.44 18.58 7.45
N TYR A 209 -6.62 17.58 7.11
CA TYR A 209 -5.28 17.41 7.67
C TYR A 209 -4.21 18.26 7.02
N TYR A 210 -4.48 18.79 5.81
CA TYR A 210 -3.46 19.39 4.97
C TYR A 210 -3.40 20.91 5.11
N THR A 211 -2.23 21.41 5.51
CA THR A 211 -1.88 22.80 5.25
C THR A 211 -1.46 22.97 3.77
N PRO A 212 -1.47 24.20 3.23
CA PRO A 212 -0.97 24.45 1.88
C PRO A 212 0.46 23.95 1.65
N ARG A 213 1.26 23.88 2.71
CA ARG A 213 2.65 23.42 2.66
C ARG A 213 2.72 21.89 2.63
N ALA A 214 1.99 21.22 3.50
CA ALA A 214 1.89 19.74 3.50
C ALA A 214 1.38 19.24 2.14
N ARG A 215 0.37 19.91 1.59
CA ARG A 215 -0.17 19.62 0.26
C ARG A 215 0.92 19.69 -0.81
N ARG A 216 1.64 20.82 -0.93
CA ARG A 216 2.74 20.99 -1.91
C ARG A 216 3.84 19.94 -1.74
N LEU A 217 4.14 19.52 -0.52
CA LEU A 217 5.15 18.50 -0.26
C LEU A 217 4.72 17.15 -0.88
N VAL A 218 3.46 16.76 -0.71
CA VAL A 218 2.92 15.50 -1.27
C VAL A 218 2.78 15.59 -2.78
N GLU A 219 2.26 16.71 -3.32
CA GLU A 219 2.14 16.95 -4.76
C GLU A 219 3.48 16.74 -5.48
N ARG A 220 4.56 17.32 -4.96
CA ARG A 220 5.89 17.19 -5.55
C ARG A 220 6.51 15.82 -5.34
N THR A 221 6.28 15.23 -4.17
CA THR A 221 6.87 13.92 -3.86
C THR A 221 6.25 12.80 -4.66
N PHE A 222 4.93 12.82 -4.88
CA PHE A 222 4.20 11.78 -5.60
C PHE A 222 3.63 12.26 -6.94
N ALA A 223 4.23 13.29 -7.53
CA ALA A 223 3.82 13.79 -8.84
C ALA A 223 3.63 12.66 -9.89
N PRO A 224 4.52 11.65 -9.99
CA PRO A 224 4.35 10.57 -10.95
C PRO A 224 3.09 9.73 -10.73
N ASP A 225 2.72 9.42 -9.46
CA ASP A 225 1.47 8.68 -9.18
C ASP A 225 0.23 9.55 -9.40
N LEU A 226 0.30 10.84 -9.04
CA LEU A 226 -0.81 11.77 -9.27
C LEU A 226 -1.12 11.89 -10.76
N GLU A 227 -0.09 12.02 -11.59
CA GLU A 227 -0.23 12.09 -13.04
C GLU A 227 -0.69 10.74 -13.63
N ARG A 228 -0.01 9.64 -13.28
CA ARG A 228 -0.29 8.30 -13.84
C ARG A 228 -1.72 7.83 -13.55
N PHE A 229 -2.23 8.14 -12.37
CA PHE A 229 -3.55 7.67 -11.94
C PHE A 229 -4.61 8.77 -11.90
N ASP A 230 -4.32 9.96 -12.47
CA ASP A 230 -5.22 11.11 -12.50
C ASP A 230 -5.82 11.44 -11.12
N TYR A 231 -4.93 11.52 -10.11
CA TYR A 231 -5.29 11.93 -8.76
C TYR A 231 -5.04 13.42 -8.55
N SER A 232 -5.95 14.06 -7.87
CA SER A 232 -5.82 15.44 -7.40
C SER A 232 -6.14 15.53 -5.90
N PHE A 233 -5.84 16.70 -5.32
CA PHE A 233 -6.17 17.00 -3.94
C PHE A 233 -7.66 17.24 -3.72
#